data_faf6666e202c24e1245c25d1a7298f03
#
_entry.id   faf6666e202c24e1245c25d1a7298f03
#
_cell.length_a   1.000
_cell.length_b   1.000
_cell.length_c   1.000
_cell.angle_alpha   90.00
_cell.angle_beta   90.00
_cell.angle_gamma   90.00
#
_symmetry.space_group_name_H-M   'P 1'
#
loop_
_entity.id
_entity.type
_entity.pdbx_description
1 polymer ?
#
loop_
_entity_poly.entity_id
_entity_poly.type
_entity_poly.pdbx_seq_one_letter_code
_entity_poly.pdbx_strand_id
1 'polypeptide(L)'
;MADKKQFRKVTPRGFQNVIFTATSYDDEIWLEVNFGIRSNQIEQIAQQFLGNTRDYWGDSNTIVVSIGKYNDAKYFRYKIMTEPDIEDVCDIIKDFLTLEGFPFLKASDNLLALNDIFNKFPKKPCKYVYNQVHRSFKGIINAKLINDENFLDLTDKHREKLMSIGATQEELLTFERLLSFLLYHSPN
;
A
#
# COMPACT_ATOMS: atom_id res chain seq x y z
N MET A 1 -12.86 0.52 21.37
CA MET A 1 -11.91 -0.47 20.84
C MET A 1 -12.18 -0.62 19.35
N ALA A 2 -11.16 -0.67 18.49
CA ALA A 2 -11.38 -0.86 17.06
C ALA A 2 -11.49 -2.36 16.74
N ASP A 3 -12.58 -2.78 16.09
CA ASP A 3 -12.74 -4.13 15.56
C ASP A 3 -12.34 -4.15 14.08
N LYS A 4 -11.54 -5.15 13.70
CA LYS A 4 -11.00 -5.29 12.34
C LYS A 4 -11.42 -6.61 11.73
N LYS A 5 -12.05 -6.55 10.56
CA LYS A 5 -12.36 -7.71 9.71
C LYS A 5 -11.64 -7.59 8.39
N GLN A 6 -11.07 -8.69 7.93
CA GLN A 6 -10.32 -8.73 6.69
C GLN A 6 -10.81 -9.88 5.80
N PHE A 7 -11.14 -9.54 4.56
CA PHE A 7 -11.45 -10.51 3.52
C PHE A 7 -10.28 -10.56 2.55
N ARG A 8 -9.81 -11.76 2.24
CA ARG A 8 -8.62 -11.97 1.42
C ARG A 8 -8.91 -12.94 0.28
N LYS A 9 -8.51 -12.54 -0.93
CA LYS A 9 -8.45 -13.40 -2.11
C LYS A 9 -6.99 -13.69 -2.43
N VAL A 10 -6.59 -14.94 -2.35
CA VAL A 10 -5.25 -15.38 -2.74
C VAL A 10 -5.11 -15.30 -4.26
N THR A 11 -3.97 -14.80 -4.74
CA THR A 11 -3.59 -14.74 -6.15
C THR A 11 -2.24 -15.46 -6.35
N PRO A 12 -1.86 -15.82 -7.57
CA PRO A 12 -0.55 -16.42 -7.84
C PRO A 12 0.65 -15.54 -7.42
N ARG A 13 0.44 -14.23 -7.32
CA ARG A 13 1.48 -13.25 -6.98
C ARG A 13 1.46 -12.80 -5.52
N GLY A 14 0.43 -13.16 -4.75
CA GLY A 14 0.27 -12.74 -3.38
C GLY A 14 -1.19 -12.78 -2.93
N PHE A 15 -1.80 -11.65 -2.65
CA PHE A 15 -3.22 -11.56 -2.34
C PHE A 15 -3.80 -10.16 -2.62
N GLN A 16 -5.10 -10.12 -2.78
CA GLN A 16 -5.93 -8.92 -2.71
C GLN A 16 -6.75 -8.97 -1.43
N ASN A 17 -6.99 -7.86 -0.78
CA ASN A 17 -7.80 -7.81 0.42
C ASN A 17 -8.69 -6.57 0.50
N VAL A 18 -9.78 -6.72 1.26
CA VAL A 18 -10.62 -5.63 1.75
C VAL A 18 -10.62 -5.71 3.27
N ILE A 19 -10.40 -4.59 3.92
CA ILE A 19 -10.23 -4.46 5.36
C ILE A 19 -11.27 -3.48 5.90
N PHE A 20 -12.14 -3.95 6.77
CA PHE A 20 -13.10 -3.15 7.49
C PHE A 20 -12.55 -2.86 8.89
N THR A 21 -12.55 -1.61 9.29
CA THR A 21 -12.17 -1.18 10.63
C THR A 21 -13.30 -0.37 11.22
N ALA A 22 -13.99 -0.91 12.21
CA ALA A 22 -15.06 -0.25 12.94
C ALA A 22 -14.54 0.27 14.28
N THR A 23 -14.88 1.51 14.61
CA THR A 23 -14.58 2.12 15.90
C THR A 23 -15.88 2.60 16.50
N SER A 24 -16.25 2.04 17.65
CA SER A 24 -17.48 2.43 18.38
C SER A 24 -17.17 3.61 19.31
N TYR A 25 -18.06 4.59 19.28
CA TYR A 25 -18.14 5.72 20.20
C TYR A 25 -19.59 5.75 20.70
N ASP A 26 -19.81 5.92 21.98
CA ASP A 26 -21.12 5.97 22.63
C ASP A 26 -22.32 5.49 21.79
N ASP A 27 -22.94 6.38 21.02
CA ASP A 27 -24.12 6.10 20.19
C ASP A 27 -23.83 5.97 18.69
N GLU A 28 -22.56 5.90 18.28
CA GLU A 28 -22.18 5.86 16.87
C GLU A 28 -21.01 4.92 16.57
N ILE A 29 -21.00 4.36 15.36
CA ILE A 29 -19.92 3.56 14.83
C ILE A 29 -19.31 4.28 13.63
N TRP A 30 -18.00 4.40 13.63
CA TRP A 30 -17.24 4.90 12.49
C TRP A 30 -16.58 3.75 11.76
N LEU A 31 -16.95 3.56 10.50
CA LEU A 31 -16.45 2.48 9.66
C LEU A 31 -15.50 3.04 8.60
N GLU A 32 -14.26 2.54 8.59
CA GLU A 32 -13.29 2.76 7.53
C GLU A 32 -13.11 1.49 6.72
N VAL A 33 -13.12 1.62 5.40
CA VAL A 33 -12.89 0.50 4.48
C VAL A 33 -11.65 0.76 3.67
N ASN A 34 -10.69 -0.13 3.80
CA ASN A 34 -9.43 -0.13 3.05
C ASN A 34 -9.41 -1.32 2.09
N PHE A 35 -8.75 -1.17 0.96
CA PHE A 35 -8.51 -2.26 0.02
C PHE A 35 -7.09 -2.19 -0.52
N GLY A 36 -6.50 -3.35 -0.83
CA GLY A 36 -5.09 -3.39 -1.15
C GLY A 36 -4.63 -4.69 -1.78
N ILE A 37 -3.36 -4.70 -2.15
CA ILE A 37 -2.67 -5.81 -2.80
C ILE A 37 -1.37 -6.10 -2.08
N ARG A 38 -1.05 -7.38 -1.99
CA ARG A 38 0.29 -7.86 -1.70
C ARG A 38 0.91 -8.47 -2.95
N SER A 39 2.09 -8.00 -3.32
CA SER A 39 3.02 -8.69 -4.21
C SER A 39 4.08 -9.39 -3.38
N ASN A 40 4.12 -10.73 -3.43
CA ASN A 40 5.10 -11.51 -2.69
C ASN A 40 6.53 -11.16 -3.13
N GLN A 41 6.77 -10.94 -4.41
CA GLN A 41 8.09 -10.60 -4.94
C GLN A 41 8.62 -9.30 -4.33
N ILE A 42 7.77 -8.27 -4.21
CA ILE A 42 8.17 -7.00 -3.61
C ILE A 42 8.33 -7.16 -2.10
N GLU A 43 7.33 -7.76 -1.42
CA GLU A 43 7.32 -7.84 0.05
C GLU A 43 8.41 -8.76 0.61
N GLN A 44 8.77 -9.86 -0.07
CA GLN A 44 9.86 -10.72 0.36
C GLN A 44 11.20 -9.99 0.43
N ILE A 45 11.43 -9.03 -0.44
CA ILE A 45 12.64 -8.19 -0.38
C ILE A 45 12.42 -7.05 0.61
N ALA A 46 11.32 -6.30 0.49
CA ALA A 46 11.07 -5.11 1.27
C ALA A 46 11.10 -5.37 2.79
N GLN A 47 10.51 -6.48 3.24
CA GLN A 47 10.41 -6.79 4.67
C GLN A 47 11.77 -7.09 5.33
N GLN A 48 12.81 -7.41 4.56
CA GLN A 48 14.16 -7.59 5.09
C GLN A 48 14.83 -6.27 5.49
N PHE A 49 14.35 -5.15 4.92
CA PHE A 49 14.89 -3.80 5.12
C PHE A 49 13.93 -2.87 5.86
N LEU A 50 12.63 -3.16 5.83
CA LEU A 50 11.65 -2.41 6.60
C LEU A 50 11.62 -2.92 8.04
N GLY A 51 11.64 -2.04 9.02
CA GLY A 51 11.67 -2.38 10.45
C GLY A 51 10.39 -3.02 11.01
N ASN A 52 9.63 -3.74 10.18
CA ASN A 52 8.40 -4.41 10.59
C ASN A 52 8.70 -5.69 11.38
N THR A 53 7.90 -5.98 12.40
CA THR A 53 7.96 -7.22 13.16
C THR A 53 7.68 -8.43 12.25
N ARG A 54 8.45 -9.50 12.38
CA ARG A 54 8.37 -10.69 11.51
C ARG A 54 6.99 -11.32 11.45
N ASP A 55 6.22 -11.27 12.52
CA ASP A 55 4.86 -11.82 12.59
C ASP A 55 3.89 -11.15 11.60
N TYR A 56 4.18 -9.91 11.20
CA TYR A 56 3.36 -9.16 10.23
C TYR A 56 3.87 -9.24 8.79
N TRP A 57 5.02 -9.87 8.54
CA TRP A 57 5.60 -9.93 7.19
C TRP A 57 4.66 -10.58 6.18
N GLY A 58 3.98 -11.67 6.59
CA GLY A 58 3.03 -12.40 5.75
C GLY A 58 1.75 -11.62 5.44
N ASP A 59 1.39 -10.65 6.28
CA ASP A 59 0.15 -9.89 6.19
C ASP A 59 0.32 -8.46 5.63
N SER A 60 1.55 -8.05 5.36
CA SER A 60 1.84 -6.73 4.83
C SER A 60 1.30 -6.53 3.42
N ASN A 61 0.61 -5.42 3.19
CA ASN A 61 0.20 -5.00 1.86
C ASN A 61 1.33 -4.26 1.14
N THR A 62 1.44 -4.47 -0.16
CA THR A 62 2.33 -3.69 -1.03
C THR A 62 1.76 -2.31 -1.27
N ILE A 63 0.48 -2.25 -1.60
CA ILE A 63 -0.32 -1.02 -1.63
C ILE A 63 -1.61 -1.24 -0.85
N VAL A 64 -2.09 -0.19 -0.19
CA VAL A 64 -3.38 -0.15 0.50
C VAL A 64 -3.91 1.27 0.53
N VAL A 65 -5.20 1.42 0.28
CA VAL A 65 -5.86 2.73 0.25
C VAL A 65 -7.27 2.61 0.83
N SER A 66 -7.73 3.62 1.56
CA SER A 66 -9.13 3.70 1.95
C SER A 66 -10.02 4.18 0.79
N ILE A 67 -11.30 3.81 0.81
CA ILE A 67 -12.28 4.29 -0.18
C ILE A 67 -12.25 5.81 -0.27
N GLY A 68 -12.25 6.49 0.88
CA GLY A 68 -12.19 7.96 0.89
C GLY A 68 -10.94 8.51 0.21
N LYS A 69 -9.77 7.97 0.55
CA LYS A 69 -8.51 8.43 -0.04
C LYS A 69 -8.37 8.08 -1.53
N TYR A 70 -8.96 6.98 -1.95
CA TYR A 70 -9.06 6.63 -3.37
C TYR A 70 -9.81 7.71 -4.15
N ASN A 71 -10.91 8.21 -3.59
CA ASN A 71 -11.73 9.30 -4.12
C ASN A 71 -11.21 10.71 -3.75
N ASP A 72 -9.92 10.81 -3.38
CA ASP A 72 -9.22 12.06 -3.06
C ASP A 72 -9.80 12.84 -1.86
N ALA A 73 -10.62 12.19 -1.02
CA ALA A 73 -11.07 12.76 0.23
C ALA A 73 -9.95 12.78 1.27
N LYS A 74 -9.73 13.94 1.91
CA LYS A 74 -8.67 14.11 2.91
C LYS A 74 -8.88 13.23 4.15
N TYR A 75 -10.13 13.09 4.55
CA TYR A 75 -10.58 12.28 5.67
C TYR A 75 -12.00 11.81 5.38
N PHE A 76 -12.24 10.50 5.46
CA PHE A 76 -13.56 9.93 5.21
C PHE A 76 -13.74 8.63 5.99
N ARG A 77 -14.84 8.53 6.70
CA ARG A 77 -15.36 7.30 7.33
C ARG A 77 -16.88 7.31 7.22
N TYR A 78 -17.47 6.16 7.08
CA TYR A 78 -18.90 6.01 7.16
C TYR A 78 -19.33 6.13 8.63
N LYS A 79 -20.35 6.93 8.89
CA LYS A 79 -20.98 7.05 10.21
C LYS A 79 -22.24 6.21 10.24
N ILE A 80 -22.39 5.38 11.25
CA ILE A 80 -23.53 4.48 11.47
C ILE A 80 -24.06 4.79 12.85
N MET A 81 -25.33 5.20 12.93
CA MET A 81 -26.03 5.54 14.16
C MET A 81 -27.25 4.64 14.40
N THR A 82 -27.85 4.13 13.32
CA THR A 82 -29.08 3.34 13.33
C THR A 82 -28.92 2.07 12.51
N GLU A 83 -29.81 1.11 12.72
CA GLU A 83 -29.80 -0.14 11.95
C GLU A 83 -30.01 0.07 10.44
N PRO A 84 -30.91 0.96 9.98
CA PRO A 84 -31.01 1.30 8.56
C PRO A 84 -29.71 1.84 7.94
N ASP A 85 -28.91 2.63 8.69
CA ASP A 85 -27.62 3.14 8.17
C ASP A 85 -26.67 2.02 7.77
N ILE A 86 -26.80 0.83 8.38
CA ILE A 86 -25.95 -0.33 8.06
C ILE A 86 -26.22 -0.79 6.63
N GLU A 87 -27.50 -0.90 6.24
CA GLU A 87 -27.89 -1.34 4.89
C GLU A 87 -27.42 -0.33 3.85
N ASP A 88 -27.69 0.96 4.07
CA ASP A 88 -27.27 2.03 3.16
C ASP A 88 -25.75 2.05 2.99
N VAL A 89 -24.98 1.96 4.07
CA VAL A 89 -23.52 1.95 4.04
C VAL A 89 -22.98 0.69 3.34
N CYS A 90 -23.61 -0.47 3.57
CA CYS A 90 -23.24 -1.71 2.90
C CYS A 90 -23.45 -1.63 1.40
N ASP A 91 -24.56 -1.07 0.93
CA ASP A 91 -24.85 -0.92 -0.49
C ASP A 91 -23.86 0.07 -1.16
N ILE A 92 -23.57 1.21 -0.52
CA ILE A 92 -22.58 2.17 -1.02
C ILE A 92 -21.19 1.50 -1.15
N ILE A 93 -20.77 0.75 -0.14
CA ILE A 93 -19.46 0.05 -0.16
C ILE A 93 -19.43 -1.02 -1.25
N LYS A 94 -20.50 -1.81 -1.37
CA LYS A 94 -20.63 -2.87 -2.37
C LYS A 94 -20.59 -2.30 -3.79
N ASP A 95 -21.29 -1.21 -4.04
CA ASP A 95 -21.29 -0.55 -5.35
C ASP A 95 -19.90 -0.01 -5.68
N PHE A 96 -19.25 0.69 -4.75
CA PHE A 96 -17.87 1.16 -4.94
C PHE A 96 -16.91 -0.01 -5.22
N LEU A 97 -16.94 -1.06 -4.41
CA LEU A 97 -16.04 -2.20 -4.59
C LEU A 97 -16.28 -2.90 -5.92
N THR A 98 -17.53 -3.01 -6.36
CA THR A 98 -17.89 -3.67 -7.62
C THR A 98 -17.48 -2.83 -8.83
N LEU A 99 -17.75 -1.53 -8.79
CA LEU A 99 -17.55 -0.65 -9.95
C LEU A 99 -16.11 -0.16 -10.09
N GLU A 100 -15.40 0.04 -8.98
CA GLU A 100 -14.07 0.66 -8.95
C GLU A 100 -13.03 -0.19 -8.20
N GLY A 101 -13.31 -0.60 -6.97
CA GLY A 101 -12.32 -1.23 -6.09
C GLY A 101 -11.77 -2.54 -6.65
N PHE A 102 -12.62 -3.49 -7.02
CA PHE A 102 -12.18 -4.77 -7.59
C PHE A 102 -11.54 -4.64 -8.98
N PRO A 103 -12.06 -3.80 -9.91
CA PRO A 103 -11.35 -3.48 -11.14
C PRO A 103 -9.95 -2.91 -10.90
N PHE A 104 -9.80 -1.97 -9.96
CA PHE A 104 -8.49 -1.43 -9.58
C PHE A 104 -7.55 -2.51 -9.04
N LEU A 105 -8.01 -3.35 -8.09
CA LEU A 105 -7.21 -4.44 -7.55
C LEU A 105 -6.76 -5.41 -8.65
N LYS A 106 -7.64 -5.75 -9.59
CA LYS A 106 -7.33 -6.63 -10.72
C LYS A 106 -6.30 -6.00 -11.67
N ALA A 107 -6.48 -4.73 -12.01
CA ALA A 107 -5.57 -4.00 -12.91
C ALA A 107 -4.17 -3.82 -12.29
N SER A 108 -4.09 -3.63 -10.97
CA SER A 108 -2.84 -3.37 -10.24
C SER A 108 -2.11 -4.66 -9.80
N ASP A 109 -2.66 -5.86 -10.03
CA ASP A 109 -2.05 -7.15 -9.62
C ASP A 109 -0.94 -7.60 -10.60
N ASN A 110 0.00 -6.69 -10.89
CA ASN A 110 1.21 -7.00 -11.67
C ASN A 110 2.29 -5.94 -11.42
N LEU A 111 3.55 -6.30 -11.67
CA LEU A 111 4.69 -5.44 -11.38
C LEU A 111 4.72 -4.16 -12.22
N LEU A 112 4.26 -4.18 -13.47
CA LEU A 112 4.26 -2.98 -14.31
C LEU A 112 3.27 -1.93 -13.80
N ALA A 113 2.05 -2.34 -13.46
CA ALA A 113 1.05 -1.45 -12.87
C ALA A 113 1.51 -0.91 -11.50
N LEU A 114 2.14 -1.75 -10.67
CA LEU A 114 2.73 -1.31 -9.42
C LEU A 114 3.89 -0.32 -9.63
N ASN A 115 4.67 -0.49 -10.72
CA ASN A 115 5.72 0.46 -11.09
C ASN A 115 5.15 1.85 -11.40
N ASP A 116 4.07 1.91 -12.14
CA ASP A 116 3.38 3.17 -12.41
C ASP A 116 2.89 3.84 -11.11
N ILE A 117 2.33 3.06 -10.20
CA ILE A 117 1.87 3.55 -8.90
C ILE A 117 3.02 4.13 -8.08
N PHE A 118 4.18 3.47 -8.05
CA PHE A 118 5.31 3.91 -7.24
C PHE A 118 6.14 4.99 -7.92
N ASN A 119 6.40 4.85 -9.22
CA ASN A 119 7.53 5.48 -9.89
C ASN A 119 7.13 6.51 -10.95
N LYS A 120 5.86 6.59 -11.38
CA LYS A 120 5.41 7.61 -12.35
C LYS A 120 5.66 9.05 -11.86
N PHE A 121 5.47 9.30 -10.57
CA PHE A 121 5.73 10.59 -9.94
C PHE A 121 6.50 10.41 -8.63
N PRO A 122 7.78 10.02 -8.65
CA PRO A 122 8.52 9.60 -7.45
C PRO A 122 8.66 10.71 -6.40
N LYS A 123 8.70 11.98 -6.83
CA LYS A 123 8.80 13.14 -5.93
C LYS A 123 7.46 13.55 -5.29
N LYS A 124 6.30 13.14 -5.85
CA LYS A 124 4.98 13.44 -5.28
C LYS A 124 4.57 12.36 -4.27
N PRO A 125 3.78 12.70 -3.24
CA PRO A 125 3.22 11.68 -2.37
C PRO A 125 2.36 10.66 -3.14
N CYS A 126 2.44 9.39 -2.76
CA CYS A 126 1.60 8.33 -3.31
C CYS A 126 0.42 8.05 -2.36
N LYS A 127 -0.81 8.14 -2.87
CA LYS A 127 -2.01 7.89 -2.06
C LYS A 127 -2.23 6.42 -1.68
N TYR A 128 -1.59 5.50 -2.40
CA TYR A 128 -1.73 4.06 -2.22
C TYR A 128 -0.74 3.46 -1.21
N VAL A 129 0.16 4.28 -0.66
CA VAL A 129 1.09 3.86 0.40
C VAL A 129 1.14 4.96 1.46
N TYR A 130 0.65 4.68 2.67
CA TYR A 130 0.61 5.67 3.74
C TYR A 130 2.01 6.11 4.17
N ASN A 131 2.94 5.16 4.37
CA ASN A 131 4.32 5.45 4.71
C ASN A 131 5.14 5.70 3.44
N GLN A 132 5.54 6.95 3.21
CA GLN A 132 6.29 7.34 2.00
C GLN A 132 7.74 6.84 2.02
N VAL A 133 8.31 6.50 3.18
CA VAL A 133 9.60 5.80 3.29
C VAL A 133 9.44 4.39 2.70
N HIS A 134 8.43 3.65 3.16
CA HIS A 134 8.12 2.32 2.61
C HIS A 134 7.86 2.35 1.10
N ARG A 135 7.20 3.41 0.61
CA ARG A 135 7.01 3.59 -0.83
C ARG A 135 8.34 3.67 -1.58
N SER A 136 9.30 4.43 -1.08
CA SER A 136 10.61 4.59 -1.74
C SER A 136 11.35 3.25 -1.84
N PHE A 137 11.32 2.45 -0.77
CA PHE A 137 11.89 1.10 -0.78
C PHE A 137 11.19 0.19 -1.79
N LYS A 138 9.86 0.11 -1.75
CA LYS A 138 9.07 -0.72 -2.67
C LYS A 138 9.18 -0.26 -4.12
N GLY A 139 9.34 1.04 -4.35
CA GLY A 139 9.50 1.63 -5.68
C GLY A 139 10.79 1.16 -6.35
N ILE A 140 11.93 1.24 -5.68
CA ILE A 140 13.21 0.78 -6.26
C ILE A 140 13.29 -0.75 -6.37
N ILE A 141 12.71 -1.49 -5.43
CA ILE A 141 12.58 -2.95 -5.56
C ILE A 141 11.80 -3.31 -6.83
N ASN A 142 10.65 -2.67 -7.02
CA ASN A 142 9.83 -2.97 -8.18
C ASN A 142 10.49 -2.57 -9.50
N ALA A 143 11.13 -1.41 -9.57
CA ALA A 143 11.90 -0.98 -10.73
C ALA A 143 13.00 -2.00 -11.08
N LYS A 144 13.69 -2.55 -10.06
CA LYS A 144 14.69 -3.61 -10.29
C LYS A 144 14.07 -4.91 -10.81
N LEU A 145 12.94 -5.34 -10.22
CA LEU A 145 12.25 -6.58 -10.60
C LEU A 145 11.73 -6.57 -12.05
N ILE A 146 11.39 -5.41 -12.59
CA ILE A 146 10.97 -5.26 -14.00
C ILE A 146 12.12 -4.89 -14.94
N ASN A 147 13.34 -4.80 -14.44
CA ASN A 147 14.51 -4.31 -15.18
C ASN A 147 14.28 -2.94 -15.83
N ASP A 148 13.72 -1.98 -15.05
CA ASP A 148 13.48 -0.62 -15.52
C ASP A 148 14.79 0.04 -15.92
N GLU A 149 14.88 0.53 -17.16
CA GLU A 149 16.09 1.20 -17.70
C GLU A 149 16.47 2.46 -16.92
N ASN A 150 15.48 3.09 -16.26
CA ASN A 150 15.67 4.28 -15.44
C ASN A 150 15.94 3.96 -13.96
N PHE A 151 16.29 2.71 -13.61
CA PHE A 151 16.46 2.26 -12.23
C PHE A 151 17.34 3.19 -11.38
N LEU A 152 18.49 3.62 -11.91
CA LEU A 152 19.41 4.50 -11.17
C LEU A 152 18.81 5.91 -10.97
N ASP A 153 18.23 6.49 -12.00
CA ASP A 153 17.53 7.79 -11.92
C ASP A 153 16.36 7.76 -10.93
N LEU A 154 15.57 6.68 -10.95
CA LEU A 154 14.51 6.45 -9.97
C LEU A 154 15.06 6.33 -8.54
N THR A 155 16.18 5.65 -8.36
CA THR A 155 16.85 5.53 -7.08
C THR A 155 17.26 6.90 -6.53
N ASP A 156 17.85 7.75 -7.36
CA ASP A 156 18.23 9.11 -6.95
C ASP A 156 17.00 9.96 -6.59
N LYS A 157 15.94 9.89 -7.38
CA LYS A 157 14.68 10.58 -7.08
C LYS A 157 14.04 10.11 -5.78
N HIS A 158 14.09 8.82 -5.46
CA HIS A 158 13.59 8.29 -4.20
C HIS A 158 14.49 8.69 -3.02
N ARG A 159 15.82 8.73 -3.20
CA ARG A 159 16.77 9.24 -2.19
C ARG A 159 16.48 10.71 -1.86
N GLU A 160 16.33 11.56 -2.88
CA GLU A 160 15.92 12.96 -2.70
C GLU A 160 14.59 13.07 -1.97
N LYS A 161 13.62 12.20 -2.33
CA LYS A 161 12.31 12.17 -1.65
C LYS A 161 12.46 11.82 -0.18
N LEU A 162 13.23 10.80 0.17
CA LEU A 162 13.50 10.42 1.57
C LEU A 162 14.08 11.60 2.36
N MET A 163 15.08 12.29 1.82
CA MET A 163 15.64 13.48 2.44
C MET A 163 14.60 14.59 2.61
N SER A 164 13.77 14.81 1.60
CA SER A 164 12.75 15.89 1.62
C SER A 164 11.63 15.68 2.63
N ILE A 165 11.35 14.43 3.02
CA ILE A 165 10.33 14.09 4.02
C ILE A 165 10.91 13.90 5.43
N GLY A 166 12.20 14.16 5.61
CA GLY A 166 12.86 14.04 6.91
C GLY A 166 13.09 12.61 7.36
N ALA A 167 13.35 11.68 6.44
CA ALA A 167 13.73 10.31 6.79
C ALA A 167 14.95 10.32 7.73
N THR A 168 14.95 9.43 8.70
CA THR A 168 16.03 9.30 9.67
C THR A 168 17.32 8.82 9.00
N GLN A 169 18.46 9.05 9.65
CA GLN A 169 19.75 8.56 9.15
C GLN A 169 19.77 7.03 9.04
N GLU A 170 19.10 6.32 9.94
CA GLU A 170 18.97 4.87 9.88
C GLU A 170 18.15 4.42 8.66
N GLU A 171 17.04 5.09 8.35
CA GLU A 171 16.25 4.81 7.16
C GLU A 171 17.05 5.07 5.87
N LEU A 172 17.81 6.17 5.81
CA LEU A 172 18.69 6.47 4.67
C LEU A 172 19.79 5.41 4.50
N LEU A 173 20.47 5.03 5.58
CA LEU A 173 21.48 3.97 5.54
C LEU A 173 20.87 2.63 5.12
N THR A 174 19.66 2.32 5.58
CA THR A 174 18.96 1.10 5.22
C THR A 174 18.55 1.11 3.74
N PHE A 175 18.16 2.27 3.22
CA PHE A 175 17.90 2.44 1.80
C PHE A 175 19.14 2.17 0.94
N GLU A 176 20.33 2.65 1.35
CA GLU A 176 21.59 2.35 0.64
C GLU A 176 21.99 0.87 0.74
N ARG A 177 21.70 0.21 1.87
CA ARG A 177 21.88 -1.25 2.01
C ARG A 177 20.96 -2.02 1.05
N LEU A 178 19.69 -1.60 0.93
CA LEU A 178 18.78 -2.18 -0.04
C LEU A 178 19.29 -1.97 -1.48
N LEU A 179 19.74 -0.77 -1.82
CA LEU A 179 20.31 -0.50 -3.14
C LEU A 179 21.50 -1.42 -3.45
N SER A 180 22.44 -1.55 -2.51
CA SER A 180 23.56 -2.47 -2.64
C SER A 180 23.10 -3.92 -2.85
N PHE A 181 22.10 -4.37 -2.08
CA PHE A 181 21.49 -5.68 -2.25
C PHE A 181 20.92 -5.87 -3.66
N LEU A 182 20.16 -4.91 -4.17
CA LEU A 182 19.53 -4.97 -5.49
C LEU A 182 20.53 -4.95 -6.64
N LEU A 183 21.71 -4.33 -6.45
CA LEU A 183 22.78 -4.28 -7.45
C LEU A 183 23.59 -5.59 -7.49
N TYR A 184 23.88 -6.18 -6.35
CA TYR A 184 24.83 -7.30 -6.24
C TYR A 184 24.18 -8.66 -5.99
N HIS A 185 22.93 -8.71 -5.51
CA HIS A 185 22.22 -9.94 -5.15
C HIS A 185 20.88 -10.06 -5.88
N SER A 186 20.78 -9.46 -7.08
CA SER A 186 19.54 -9.52 -7.86
C SER A 186 19.10 -10.97 -8.05
N PRO A 187 17.89 -11.34 -7.64
CA PRO A 187 17.32 -12.62 -8.06
C PRO A 187 17.14 -12.56 -9.58
N ASN A 188 17.79 -13.48 -10.28
CA ASN A 188 17.53 -13.74 -11.69
C ASN A 188 16.15 -14.35 -11.85
#